data_8de668a6d93277dffdb14fc115216c67
#
_entry.id   8de668a6d93277dffdb14fc115216c67
#
_cell.length_a   1.000
_cell.length_b   1.000
_cell.length_c   1.000
_cell.angle_alpha   90.00
_cell.angle_beta   90.00
_cell.angle_gamma   90.00
#
_symmetry.space_group_name_H-M   'P 1'
#
loop_
_entity.id
_entity.type
_entity.pdbx_description
1 polymer ?
#
loop_
_entity_poly.entity_id
_entity_poly.type
_entity_poly.pdbx_seq_one_letter_code
_entity_poly.pdbx_strand_id
1 'polypeptide(L)'
;MRKLTEEKMKLNKIIKYTGFLAIVLINVGCDQVSKAVVRLHVDYHERIPFVDNHLILTKVENSGAFLSLGDSLPPGMKQLLLLLLPSLALGMMLYWMLVRMDANKHTLFALGCIIGGGIGNLYDRMAYGSVTDFLYIHYGYFQTGIFNAADMSIMTGTCLLFITYIITASKGLLRT
;
A
#
# COMPACT_ATOMS: atom_id res chain seq x y z
N MET A 1 23.66 -17.80 30.89
CA MET A 1 22.82 -18.25 29.74
C MET A 1 21.50 -17.46 29.61
N ARG A 2 20.65 -17.34 30.63
CA ARG A 2 19.33 -16.65 30.57
C ARG A 2 19.43 -15.20 30.10
N LYS A 3 20.35 -14.38 30.63
CA LYS A 3 20.55 -12.98 30.19
C LYS A 3 20.92 -12.84 28.70
N LEU A 4 21.80 -13.69 28.19
CA LEU A 4 22.20 -13.69 26.77
C LEU A 4 21.01 -14.05 25.83
N THR A 5 20.11 -14.92 26.28
CA THR A 5 18.92 -15.29 25.52
C THR A 5 17.92 -14.13 25.50
N GLU A 6 17.73 -13.44 26.62
CA GLU A 6 16.86 -12.26 26.73
C GLU A 6 17.37 -11.09 25.86
N GLU A 7 18.67 -10.85 25.85
CA GLU A 7 19.30 -9.81 25.00
C GLU A 7 19.14 -10.12 23.51
N LYS A 8 19.35 -11.38 23.09
CA LYS A 8 19.14 -11.81 21.70
C LYS A 8 17.66 -11.66 21.29
N MET A 9 16.72 -11.98 22.16
CA MET A 9 15.29 -11.79 21.88
C MET A 9 14.93 -10.31 21.73
N LYS A 10 15.46 -9.43 22.58
CA LYS A 10 15.26 -7.98 22.46
C LYS A 10 15.84 -7.43 21.16
N LEU A 11 17.06 -7.83 20.80
CA LEU A 11 17.70 -7.41 19.56
C LEU A 11 16.91 -7.84 18.32
N ASN A 12 16.44 -9.08 18.29
CA ASN A 12 15.61 -9.58 17.18
C ASN A 12 14.29 -8.80 17.04
N LYS A 13 13.67 -8.40 18.15
CA LYS A 13 12.47 -7.54 18.12
C LYS A 13 12.80 -6.16 17.54
N ILE A 14 13.85 -5.53 17.99
CA ILE A 14 14.30 -4.22 17.49
C ILE A 14 14.52 -4.30 15.99
N ILE A 15 15.27 -5.29 15.49
CA ILE A 15 15.53 -5.48 14.05
C ILE A 15 14.23 -5.63 13.27
N LYS A 16 13.27 -6.42 13.77
CA LYS A 16 11.95 -6.60 13.12
C LYS A 16 11.17 -5.28 13.02
N TYR A 17 11.08 -4.52 14.10
CA TYR A 17 10.35 -3.24 14.11
C TYR A 17 11.04 -2.18 13.25
N THR A 18 12.36 -2.08 13.32
CA THR A 18 13.13 -1.14 12.49
C THR A 18 12.98 -1.49 11.01
N GLY A 19 13.08 -2.77 10.66
CA GLY A 19 12.87 -3.23 9.29
C GLY A 19 11.46 -2.95 8.79
N PHE A 20 10.43 -3.22 9.61
CA PHE A 20 9.05 -2.90 9.28
C PHE A 20 8.84 -1.38 9.06
N LEU A 21 9.35 -0.56 9.98
CA LEU A 21 9.26 0.91 9.87
C LEU A 21 9.97 1.41 8.61
N ALA A 22 11.15 0.87 8.29
CA ALA A 22 11.87 1.22 7.07
C ALA A 22 11.05 0.90 5.82
N ILE A 23 10.38 -0.27 5.76
CA ILE A 23 9.50 -0.65 4.65
C ILE A 23 8.35 0.36 4.51
N VAL A 24 7.68 0.70 5.61
CA VAL A 24 6.59 1.69 5.60
C VAL A 24 7.09 3.04 5.07
N LEU A 25 8.20 3.55 5.61
CA LEU A 25 8.76 4.86 5.21
C LEU A 25 9.21 4.89 3.74
N ILE A 26 9.81 3.81 3.25
CA ILE A 26 10.21 3.69 1.84
C ILE A 26 8.97 3.72 0.94
N ASN A 27 7.91 2.97 1.27
CA ASN A 27 6.69 2.97 0.45
C ASN A 27 6.00 4.34 0.45
N VAL A 28 5.84 4.99 1.61
CA VAL A 28 5.30 6.35 1.69
C VAL A 28 6.17 7.34 0.92
N GLY A 29 7.50 7.26 1.09
CA GLY A 29 8.43 8.15 0.40
C GLY A 29 8.40 7.97 -1.12
N CYS A 30 8.45 6.74 -1.62
CA CYS A 30 8.35 6.45 -3.05
C CYS A 30 7.02 6.95 -3.64
N ASP A 31 5.90 6.73 -2.94
CA ASP A 31 4.59 7.20 -3.37
C ASP A 31 4.55 8.72 -3.43
N GLN A 32 4.89 9.42 -2.35
CA GLN A 32 4.78 10.87 -2.29
C GLN A 32 5.77 11.58 -3.23
N VAL A 33 6.99 11.06 -3.39
CA VAL A 33 7.96 11.60 -4.32
C VAL A 33 7.49 11.43 -5.77
N SER A 34 7.01 10.24 -6.15
CA SER A 34 6.49 10.01 -7.51
C SER A 34 5.30 10.90 -7.83
N LYS A 35 4.35 11.03 -6.91
CA LYS A 35 3.20 11.94 -7.04
C LYS A 35 3.61 13.40 -7.15
N ALA A 36 4.58 13.85 -6.34
CA ALA A 36 5.09 15.21 -6.41
C ALA A 36 5.74 15.51 -7.77
N VAL A 37 6.54 14.58 -8.30
CA VAL A 37 7.13 14.72 -9.64
C VAL A 37 6.04 14.81 -10.71
N VAL A 38 5.04 13.95 -10.66
CA VAL A 38 3.92 13.97 -11.63
C VAL A 38 3.12 15.25 -11.52
N ARG A 39 2.81 15.73 -10.32
CA ARG A 39 2.08 17.01 -10.12
C ARG A 39 2.81 18.20 -10.72
N LEU A 40 4.16 18.20 -10.70
CA LEU A 40 4.99 19.30 -11.17
C LEU A 40 5.27 19.26 -12.68
N HIS A 41 5.32 18.08 -13.30
CA HIS A 41 5.87 17.91 -14.63
C HIS A 41 4.90 17.31 -15.66
N VAL A 42 3.73 16.88 -15.27
CA VAL A 42 2.74 16.28 -16.16
C VAL A 42 1.45 17.10 -16.12
N ASP A 43 0.96 17.49 -17.28
CA ASP A 43 -0.32 18.20 -17.37
C ASP A 43 -1.52 17.26 -17.15
N TYR A 44 -2.66 17.81 -16.73
CA TYR A 44 -3.87 17.02 -16.54
C TYR A 44 -4.30 16.34 -17.83
N HIS A 45 -4.52 15.04 -17.77
CA HIS A 45 -4.91 14.18 -18.89
C HIS A 45 -3.89 14.11 -20.05
N GLU A 46 -2.70 14.69 -19.88
CA GLU A 46 -1.58 14.44 -20.78
C GLU A 46 -1.28 12.94 -20.80
N ARG A 47 -0.91 12.41 -21.95
CA ARG A 47 -0.60 10.99 -22.13
C ARG A 47 0.81 10.87 -22.69
N ILE A 48 1.73 10.46 -21.84
CA ILE A 48 3.14 10.25 -22.20
C ILE A 48 3.35 8.73 -22.30
N PRO A 49 3.47 8.20 -23.53
CA PRO A 49 3.60 6.76 -23.72
C PRO A 49 5.02 6.28 -23.41
N PHE A 50 5.10 5.13 -22.74
CA PHE A 50 6.32 4.35 -22.53
C PHE A 50 6.10 2.92 -23.03
N VAL A 51 7.20 2.20 -23.35
CA VAL A 51 7.18 0.77 -23.71
C VAL A 51 6.11 0.47 -24.77
N ASP A 52 6.30 0.99 -25.98
CA ASP A 52 5.41 0.76 -27.14
C ASP A 52 3.92 1.06 -26.88
N ASN A 53 3.63 2.12 -26.16
CA ASN A 53 2.30 2.52 -25.71
C ASN A 53 1.61 1.56 -24.72
N HIS A 54 2.30 0.56 -24.21
CA HIS A 54 1.70 -0.36 -23.23
C HIS A 54 1.66 0.20 -21.81
N LEU A 55 2.59 1.09 -21.47
CA LEU A 55 2.62 1.84 -20.21
C LEU A 55 2.48 3.31 -20.55
N ILE A 56 1.51 3.99 -19.96
CA ILE A 56 1.24 5.41 -20.19
C ILE A 56 1.33 6.14 -18.85
N LEU A 57 2.12 7.21 -18.82
CA LEU A 57 2.10 8.18 -17.75
C LEU A 57 1.05 9.24 -18.05
N THR A 58 0.20 9.54 -17.09
CA THR A 58 -0.83 10.58 -17.19
C THR A 58 -1.06 11.17 -15.80
N LYS A 59 -1.82 12.26 -15.67
CA LYS A 59 -2.19 12.81 -14.37
C LYS A 59 -3.70 12.92 -14.25
N VAL A 60 -4.24 12.23 -13.26
CA VAL A 60 -5.68 12.26 -12.90
C VAL A 60 -5.82 12.39 -11.40
N GLU A 61 -6.74 13.27 -10.97
CA GLU A 61 -7.11 13.39 -9.57
C GLU A 61 -8.34 12.52 -9.29
N ASN A 62 -8.15 11.52 -8.44
CA ASN A 62 -9.16 10.54 -8.07
C ASN A 62 -9.77 10.91 -6.71
N SER A 63 -10.98 11.44 -6.71
CA SER A 63 -11.69 11.80 -5.49
C SER A 63 -12.54 10.66 -4.91
N GLY A 64 -12.54 9.49 -5.57
CA GLY A 64 -13.17 8.25 -5.12
C GLY A 64 -12.19 7.23 -4.53
N ALA A 65 -12.63 5.96 -4.51
CA ALA A 65 -11.78 4.81 -4.24
C ALA A 65 -11.13 4.29 -5.54
N PHE A 66 -10.74 3.01 -5.56
CA PHE A 66 -10.20 2.34 -6.73
C PHE A 66 -11.12 2.52 -7.96
N LEU A 67 -10.54 2.91 -9.10
CA LEU A 67 -11.29 3.23 -10.33
C LEU A 67 -12.34 4.35 -10.15
N SER A 68 -12.07 5.34 -9.31
CA SER A 68 -12.99 6.44 -9.00
C SER A 68 -14.34 5.99 -8.41
N LEU A 69 -14.39 4.78 -7.85
CA LEU A 69 -15.61 4.27 -7.22
C LEU A 69 -16.02 5.19 -6.05
N GLY A 70 -17.27 5.64 -6.08
CA GLY A 70 -17.78 6.56 -5.06
C GLY A 70 -17.43 8.04 -5.29
N ASP A 71 -16.93 8.41 -6.46
CA ASP A 71 -16.62 9.81 -6.80
C ASP A 71 -17.86 10.72 -6.72
N SER A 72 -19.05 10.19 -7.01
CA SER A 72 -20.32 10.89 -6.92
C SER A 72 -20.94 10.92 -5.51
N LEU A 73 -20.30 10.32 -4.49
CA LEU A 73 -20.83 10.30 -3.12
C LEU A 73 -20.83 11.68 -2.47
N PRO A 74 -21.82 11.96 -1.59
CA PRO A 74 -21.81 13.16 -0.78
C PRO A 74 -20.53 13.28 0.06
N PRO A 75 -20.06 14.53 0.36
CA PRO A 75 -18.81 14.76 1.08
C PRO A 75 -18.67 13.98 2.40
N GLY A 76 -19.72 13.92 3.20
CA GLY A 76 -19.71 13.18 4.48
C GLY A 76 -19.51 11.67 4.29
N MET A 77 -20.11 11.08 3.25
CA MET A 77 -19.90 9.66 2.92
C MET A 77 -18.48 9.41 2.37
N LYS A 78 -17.93 10.33 1.58
CA LYS A 78 -16.53 10.24 1.15
C LYS A 78 -15.58 10.25 2.35
N GLN A 79 -15.78 11.17 3.30
CA GLN A 79 -14.96 11.20 4.52
C GLN A 79 -15.06 9.90 5.32
N LEU A 80 -16.27 9.36 5.49
CA LEU A 80 -16.47 8.11 6.21
C LEU A 80 -15.78 6.93 5.50
N LEU A 81 -16.01 6.76 4.21
CA LEU A 81 -15.60 5.57 3.46
C LEU A 81 -14.13 5.65 2.99
N LEU A 82 -13.63 6.84 2.67
CA LEU A 82 -12.32 7.02 2.05
C LEU A 82 -11.24 7.52 3.04
N LEU A 83 -11.64 8.05 4.20
CA LEU A 83 -10.69 8.45 5.24
C LEU A 83 -10.86 7.61 6.50
N LEU A 84 -12.03 7.61 7.14
CA LEU A 84 -12.19 6.98 8.45
C LEU A 84 -12.04 5.45 8.36
N LEU A 85 -12.74 4.81 7.44
CA LEU A 85 -12.72 3.34 7.30
C LEU A 85 -11.30 2.81 6.97
N PRO A 86 -10.57 3.35 5.97
CA PRO A 86 -9.19 2.94 5.72
C PRO A 86 -8.26 3.25 6.89
N SER A 87 -8.42 4.40 7.57
CA SER A 87 -7.60 4.73 8.75
C SER A 87 -7.79 3.71 9.88
N LEU A 88 -9.03 3.29 10.15
CA LEU A 88 -9.31 2.25 11.14
C LEU A 88 -8.71 0.89 10.71
N ALA A 89 -8.83 0.52 9.45
CA ALA A 89 -8.27 -0.72 8.93
C ALA A 89 -6.74 -0.74 9.07
N LEU A 90 -6.05 0.33 8.68
CA LEU A 90 -4.60 0.45 8.85
C LEU A 90 -4.19 0.47 10.33
N GLY A 91 -4.94 1.15 11.17
CA GLY A 91 -4.73 1.15 12.63
C GLY A 91 -4.87 -0.24 13.24
N MET A 92 -5.88 -1.01 12.82
CA MET A 92 -6.05 -2.41 13.27
C MET A 92 -4.91 -3.31 12.77
N MET A 93 -4.46 -3.14 11.52
CA MET A 93 -3.32 -3.89 10.98
C MET A 93 -2.03 -3.57 11.75
N LEU A 94 -1.78 -2.30 12.05
CA LEU A 94 -0.63 -1.86 12.84
C LEU A 94 -0.71 -2.40 14.26
N TYR A 95 -1.87 -2.30 14.92
CA TYR A 95 -2.09 -2.86 16.25
C TYR A 95 -1.81 -4.38 16.26
N TRP A 96 -2.38 -5.11 15.30
CA TRP A 96 -2.16 -6.54 15.17
C TRP A 96 -0.67 -6.87 15.02
N MET A 97 0.05 -6.12 14.18
CA MET A 97 1.49 -6.30 13.99
C MET A 97 2.29 -6.06 15.29
N LEU A 98 1.92 -5.03 16.05
CA LEU A 98 2.60 -4.72 17.33
C LEU A 98 2.35 -5.79 18.40
N VAL A 99 1.16 -6.40 18.43
CA VAL A 99 0.79 -7.44 19.40
C VAL A 99 1.34 -8.81 18.98
N ARG A 100 1.29 -9.15 17.69
CA ARG A 100 1.73 -10.44 17.13
C ARG A 100 3.21 -10.42 16.75
N MET A 101 4.07 -10.43 17.77
CA MET A 101 5.54 -10.36 17.61
C MET A 101 6.16 -11.57 16.91
N ASP A 102 5.38 -12.66 16.71
CA ASP A 102 5.81 -13.90 16.06
C ASP A 102 5.62 -13.88 14.54
N ALA A 103 5.07 -12.78 13.98
CA ALA A 103 4.85 -12.67 12.54
C ALA A 103 6.15 -12.94 11.76
N ASN A 104 6.04 -13.77 10.73
CA ASN A 104 7.18 -14.09 9.87
C ASN A 104 7.58 -12.86 9.01
N LYS A 105 8.80 -12.89 8.46
CA LYS A 105 9.34 -11.78 7.68
C LYS A 105 8.48 -11.41 6.44
N HIS A 106 7.83 -12.40 5.82
CA HIS A 106 6.97 -12.17 4.65
C HIS A 106 5.69 -11.42 5.04
N THR A 107 5.07 -11.79 6.18
CA THR A 107 3.92 -11.08 6.72
C THR A 107 4.28 -9.64 7.12
N LEU A 108 5.43 -9.44 7.78
CA LEU A 108 5.90 -8.09 8.15
C LEU A 108 6.15 -7.22 6.92
N PHE A 109 6.78 -7.77 5.88
CA PHE A 109 7.01 -7.07 4.62
C PHE A 109 5.67 -6.72 3.95
N ALA A 110 4.77 -7.66 3.85
CA ALA A 110 3.45 -7.48 3.25
C ALA A 110 2.62 -6.40 3.96
N LEU A 111 2.57 -6.45 5.31
CA LEU A 111 1.90 -5.43 6.11
C LEU A 111 2.57 -4.05 5.96
N GLY A 112 3.90 -4.01 5.89
CA GLY A 112 4.64 -2.77 5.64
C GLY A 112 4.28 -2.13 4.30
N CYS A 113 4.13 -2.92 3.24
CA CYS A 113 3.67 -2.46 1.94
C CYS A 113 2.23 -1.94 1.98
N ILE A 114 1.29 -2.69 2.59
CA ILE A 114 -0.12 -2.28 2.70
C ILE A 114 -0.24 -0.99 3.52
N ILE A 115 0.39 -0.94 4.68
CA ILE A 115 0.32 0.21 5.58
C ILE A 115 1.00 1.43 4.94
N GLY A 116 2.18 1.26 4.34
CA GLY A 116 2.89 2.35 3.66
C GLY A 116 2.09 2.93 2.49
N GLY A 117 1.59 2.09 1.59
CA GLY A 117 0.72 2.53 0.49
C GLY A 117 -0.58 3.15 0.99
N GLY A 118 -1.23 2.53 1.98
CA GLY A 118 -2.45 3.08 2.58
C GLY A 118 -2.25 4.47 3.20
N ILE A 119 -1.13 4.69 3.91
CA ILE A 119 -0.77 6.01 4.46
C ILE A 119 -0.54 7.01 3.33
N GLY A 120 0.14 6.64 2.24
CA GLY A 120 0.36 7.50 1.08
C GLY A 120 -0.95 8.02 0.49
N ASN A 121 -1.91 7.13 0.22
CA ASN A 121 -3.23 7.49 -0.31
C ASN A 121 -4.10 8.25 0.70
N LEU A 122 -3.99 7.98 2.00
CA LEU A 122 -4.68 8.75 3.04
C LEU A 122 -4.12 10.17 3.16
N TYR A 123 -2.80 10.31 3.10
CA TYR A 123 -2.15 11.62 3.11
C TYR A 123 -2.67 12.51 1.99
N ASP A 124 -2.74 11.99 0.75
CA ASP A 124 -3.26 12.75 -0.38
C ASP A 124 -4.70 13.21 -0.14
N ARG A 125 -5.59 12.33 0.32
CA ARG A 125 -6.98 12.68 0.60
C ARG A 125 -7.13 13.72 1.70
N MET A 126 -6.26 13.68 2.71
CA MET A 126 -6.28 14.69 3.78
C MET A 126 -5.71 16.03 3.31
N ALA A 127 -4.65 16.02 2.49
CA ALA A 127 -3.96 17.23 2.06
C ALA A 127 -4.62 17.90 0.86
N TYR A 128 -5.14 17.10 -0.10
CA TYR A 128 -5.61 17.59 -1.40
C TYR A 128 -7.10 17.27 -1.69
N GLY A 129 -7.73 16.42 -0.89
CA GLY A 129 -9.12 15.98 -1.11
C GLY A 129 -9.25 14.87 -2.18
N SER A 130 -8.18 14.51 -2.88
CA SER A 130 -8.11 13.51 -3.94
C SER A 130 -6.80 12.75 -3.86
N VAL A 131 -6.67 11.69 -4.63
CA VAL A 131 -5.42 10.94 -4.82
C VAL A 131 -4.92 11.21 -6.24
N THR A 132 -3.64 11.54 -6.39
CA THR A 132 -3.02 11.65 -7.72
C THR A 132 -2.68 10.27 -8.25
N ASP A 133 -3.39 9.85 -9.31
CA ASP A 133 -3.14 8.62 -10.06
C ASP A 133 -2.44 8.97 -11.37
N PHE A 134 -1.46 8.11 -11.81
CA PHE A 134 -0.61 8.52 -12.93
C PHE A 134 -0.11 7.37 -13.82
N LEU A 135 -0.27 6.12 -13.46
CA LEU A 135 0.15 4.97 -14.27
C LEU A 135 -1.07 4.28 -14.88
N TYR A 136 -1.01 4.02 -16.18
CA TYR A 136 -2.02 3.29 -16.92
C TYR A 136 -1.36 2.22 -17.78
N ILE A 137 -1.82 0.98 -17.66
CA ILE A 137 -1.34 -0.14 -18.46
C ILE A 137 -2.42 -0.55 -19.45
N HIS A 138 -2.03 -0.67 -20.71
CA HIS A 138 -2.91 -1.11 -21.78
C HIS A 138 -2.18 -2.15 -22.66
N TYR A 139 -2.79 -3.33 -22.84
CA TYR A 139 -2.25 -4.37 -23.71
C TYR A 139 -3.40 -5.07 -24.45
N GLY A 140 -3.62 -4.72 -25.70
CA GLY A 140 -4.72 -5.24 -26.48
C GLY A 140 -6.10 -4.94 -25.82
N TYR A 141 -6.83 -5.98 -25.46
CA TYR A 141 -8.11 -5.86 -24.74
C TYR A 141 -7.96 -5.70 -23.23
N PHE A 142 -6.76 -5.96 -22.69
CA PHE A 142 -6.49 -5.80 -21.27
C PHE A 142 -6.09 -4.35 -20.98
N GLN A 143 -6.77 -3.74 -20.02
CA GLN A 143 -6.46 -2.41 -19.54
C GLN A 143 -6.68 -2.33 -18.03
N THR A 144 -5.81 -1.59 -17.35
CA THR A 144 -5.98 -1.26 -15.93
C THR A 144 -6.81 0.04 -15.79
N GLY A 145 -7.23 0.35 -14.58
CA GLY A 145 -7.47 1.75 -14.24
C GLY A 145 -6.16 2.54 -14.17
N ILE A 146 -6.27 3.85 -13.98
CA ILE A 146 -5.11 4.67 -13.66
C ILE A 146 -4.83 4.46 -12.17
N PHE A 147 -3.58 4.23 -11.80
CA PHE A 147 -3.14 3.89 -10.44
C PHE A 147 -1.82 4.60 -10.12
N ASN A 148 -1.36 4.48 -8.88
CA ASN A 148 -0.16 5.12 -8.35
C ASN A 148 0.78 4.12 -7.64
N ALA A 149 1.90 4.61 -7.08
CA ALA A 149 2.87 3.76 -6.40
C ALA A 149 2.32 3.18 -5.08
N ALA A 150 1.43 3.88 -4.37
CA ALA A 150 0.75 3.37 -3.19
C ALA A 150 -0.13 2.16 -3.51
N ASP A 151 -0.88 2.20 -4.63
CA ASP A 151 -1.74 1.10 -5.08
C ASP A 151 -0.91 -0.13 -5.42
N MET A 152 0.24 0.04 -6.09
CA MET A 152 1.20 -1.05 -6.35
C MET A 152 1.69 -1.68 -5.05
N SER A 153 2.00 -0.86 -4.04
CA SER A 153 2.43 -1.33 -2.72
C SER A 153 1.33 -2.13 -2.02
N ILE A 154 0.10 -1.61 -2.00
CA ILE A 154 -1.06 -2.29 -1.41
C ILE A 154 -1.32 -3.63 -2.10
N MET A 155 -1.33 -3.66 -3.44
CA MET A 155 -1.50 -4.89 -4.21
C MET A 155 -0.41 -5.92 -3.91
N THR A 156 0.86 -5.49 -3.94
CA THR A 156 2.00 -6.37 -3.65
C THR A 156 1.89 -6.97 -2.26
N GLY A 157 1.61 -6.15 -1.26
CA GLY A 157 1.42 -6.61 0.12
C GLY A 157 0.25 -7.57 0.26
N THR A 158 -0.89 -7.27 -0.37
CA THR A 158 -2.09 -8.10 -0.32
C THR A 158 -1.87 -9.46 -0.97
N CYS A 159 -1.26 -9.49 -2.16
CA CYS A 159 -0.91 -10.72 -2.85
C CYS A 159 0.05 -11.59 -2.00
N LEU A 160 1.06 -10.97 -1.39
CA LEU A 160 2.02 -11.68 -0.54
C LEU A 160 1.37 -12.24 0.73
N LEU A 161 0.44 -11.52 1.36
CA LEU A 161 -0.34 -12.05 2.49
C LEU A 161 -1.17 -13.26 2.07
N PHE A 162 -1.86 -13.15 0.95
CA PHE A 162 -2.69 -14.23 0.42
C PHE A 162 -1.87 -15.49 0.11
N ILE A 163 -0.73 -15.35 -0.58
CA ILE A 163 0.20 -16.44 -0.86
C ILE A 163 0.73 -17.07 0.45
N THR A 164 1.14 -16.23 1.41
CA THR A 164 1.63 -16.69 2.70
C THR A 164 0.57 -17.48 3.47
N TYR A 165 -0.68 -17.01 3.42
CA TYR A 165 -1.83 -17.70 4.02
C TYR A 165 -2.06 -19.08 3.40
N ILE A 166 -2.11 -19.18 2.07
CA ILE A 166 -2.30 -20.46 1.35
C ILE A 166 -1.20 -21.45 1.70
N ILE A 167 0.07 -21.03 1.65
CA ILE A 167 1.21 -21.91 1.97
C ILE A 167 1.13 -22.41 3.42
N THR A 168 0.72 -21.57 4.35
CA THR A 168 0.64 -21.93 5.77
C THR A 168 -0.53 -22.88 6.02
N ALA A 169 -1.69 -22.62 5.41
CA ALA A 169 -2.87 -23.47 5.51
C ALA A 169 -2.62 -24.87 4.93
N SER A 170 -1.98 -24.94 3.76
CA SER A 170 -1.62 -26.23 3.12
C SER A 170 -0.68 -27.07 3.99
N LYS A 171 0.30 -26.43 4.66
CA LYS A 171 1.20 -27.14 5.58
C LYS A 171 0.49 -27.64 6.85
N GLY A 172 -0.56 -26.97 7.32
CA GLY A 172 -1.40 -27.41 8.41
C GLY A 172 -2.20 -28.66 8.06
N LEU A 173 -2.79 -28.71 6.86
CA LEU A 173 -3.56 -29.84 6.35
C LEU A 173 -2.72 -31.12 6.11
N LEU A 174 -1.43 -30.98 5.82
CA LEU A 174 -0.53 -32.12 5.63
C LEU A 174 0.01 -32.71 6.94
N ARG A 175 -0.30 -32.11 8.08
CA ARG A 175 0.16 -32.55 9.42
C ARG A 175 -0.94 -33.24 10.25
N THR A 176 -2.17 -33.27 9.73
CA THR A 176 -3.30 -34.01 10.30
C THR A 176 -3.49 -35.32 9.54
#